data_5251af85074dfaa8fe3560c2a87e5804
#
_entry.id   5251af85074dfaa8fe3560c2a87e5804
#
_cell.length_a   1.000
_cell.length_b   1.000
_cell.length_c   1.000
_cell.angle_alpha   90.00
_cell.angle_beta   90.00
_cell.angle_gamma   90.00
#
_symmetry.space_group_name_H-M   'P 1'
#
loop_
_entity.id
_entity.type
_entity.pdbx_description
1 polymer ?
#
loop_
_entity_poly.entity_id
_entity_poly.type
_entity_poly.pdbx_seq_one_letter_code
_entity_poly.pdbx_strand_id
1 'polypeptide(L)'
;TDWNAPASHTNQWQQEMFEMIDRLRFYSCITTWVVFNEGWGQHNTVEIVEKVMEYDKSRIIDGVTGWTDRGVGHMYDVHNYPSASMILPACNGNRISVLGEFGGYGWAIKEHLWNPDMRNWGYKNIDGAVALMDNYGRLVYDLETLIAQGLSAAIYTQTTDVEGEVNGLI
;
A
#
# COMPACT_ATOMS: atom_id res chain seq x y z
N THR A 1 6.85 -2.74 -16.79
CA THR A 1 6.26 -2.33 -18.08
C THR A 1 4.75 -2.34 -17.92
N ASP A 2 4.07 -1.29 -18.38
CA ASP A 2 2.62 -1.23 -18.32
C ASP A 2 1.99 -2.37 -19.13
N TRP A 3 0.84 -2.84 -18.67
CA TRP A 3 0.10 -3.89 -19.37
C TRP A 3 -0.57 -3.32 -20.63
N ASN A 4 -0.47 -4.03 -21.72
CA ASN A 4 -1.16 -3.68 -22.97
C ASN A 4 -2.60 -4.22 -22.94
N ALA A 5 -3.45 -3.56 -22.18
CA ALA A 5 -4.85 -3.96 -22.00
C ALA A 5 -5.71 -3.57 -23.20
N PRO A 6 -6.78 -4.33 -23.51
CA PRO A 6 -7.79 -3.92 -24.50
C PRO A 6 -8.44 -2.60 -24.11
N ALA A 7 -8.71 -1.73 -25.09
CA ALA A 7 -9.30 -0.41 -24.85
C ALA A 7 -10.65 -0.46 -24.09
N SER A 8 -11.43 -1.51 -24.29
CA SER A 8 -12.68 -1.71 -23.52
C SER A 8 -12.42 -1.86 -22.02
N HIS A 9 -11.37 -2.57 -21.63
CA HIS A 9 -11.02 -2.76 -20.22
C HIS A 9 -10.46 -1.47 -19.62
N THR A 10 -9.59 -0.77 -20.33
CA THR A 10 -9.00 0.47 -19.83
C THR A 10 -10.04 1.58 -19.69
N ASN A 11 -10.99 1.68 -20.63
CA ASN A 11 -12.08 2.64 -20.55
C ASN A 11 -13.02 2.34 -19.37
N GLN A 12 -13.39 1.07 -19.17
CA GLN A 12 -14.22 0.66 -18.05
C GLN A 12 -13.53 0.94 -16.73
N TRP A 13 -12.24 0.57 -16.60
CA TRP A 13 -11.46 0.83 -15.40
C TRP A 13 -11.38 2.34 -15.07
N GLN A 14 -11.11 3.18 -16.08
CA GLN A 14 -11.07 4.64 -15.87
C GLN A 14 -12.44 5.17 -15.45
N GLN A 15 -13.52 4.72 -16.07
CA GLN A 15 -14.87 5.13 -15.69
C GLN A 15 -15.14 4.80 -14.21
N GLU A 16 -14.87 3.58 -13.78
CA GLU A 16 -15.07 3.14 -12.40
C GLU A 16 -14.21 3.91 -11.41
N MET A 17 -12.96 4.22 -11.76
CA MET A 17 -12.06 5.03 -10.94
C MET A 17 -12.65 6.43 -10.70
N PHE A 18 -13.11 7.12 -11.72
CA PHE A 18 -13.68 8.46 -11.58
C PHE A 18 -15.03 8.44 -10.86
N GLU A 19 -15.86 7.44 -11.10
CA GLU A 19 -17.11 7.25 -10.35
C GLU A 19 -16.85 7.00 -8.86
N MET A 20 -15.83 6.22 -8.51
CA MET A 20 -15.39 6.01 -7.13
C MET A 20 -14.97 7.34 -6.49
N ILE A 21 -14.12 8.12 -7.16
CA ILE A 21 -13.70 9.43 -6.67
C ILE A 21 -14.91 10.34 -6.44
N ASP A 22 -15.83 10.43 -7.38
CA ASP A 22 -17.01 11.28 -7.26
C ASP A 22 -17.91 10.90 -6.08
N ARG A 23 -18.04 9.59 -5.82
CA ARG A 23 -18.85 9.07 -4.70
C ARG A 23 -18.18 9.27 -3.34
N LEU A 24 -16.85 9.19 -3.30
CA LEU A 24 -16.10 9.12 -2.04
C LEU A 24 -15.43 10.43 -1.64
N ARG A 25 -15.16 11.35 -2.56
CA ARG A 25 -14.47 12.62 -2.25
C ARG A 25 -15.21 13.54 -1.28
N PHE A 26 -16.49 13.27 -1.02
CA PHE A 26 -17.25 13.96 0.02
C PHE A 26 -16.75 13.63 1.43
N TYR A 27 -16.15 12.47 1.63
CA TYR A 27 -15.66 12.06 2.96
C TYR A 27 -14.30 12.67 3.24
N SER A 28 -14.24 13.56 4.25
CA SER A 28 -13.02 14.28 4.62
C SER A 28 -11.91 13.40 5.21
N CYS A 29 -12.24 12.19 5.67
CA CYS A 29 -11.27 11.20 6.16
C CYS A 29 -10.44 10.56 5.03
N ILE A 30 -10.91 10.61 3.79
CA ILE A 30 -10.13 10.18 2.63
C ILE A 30 -9.19 11.32 2.24
N THR A 31 -7.90 11.11 2.37
CA THR A 31 -6.86 12.12 2.11
C THR A 31 -6.04 11.83 0.86
N THR A 32 -6.09 10.60 0.40
CA THR A 32 -5.23 10.11 -0.69
C THR A 32 -6.02 9.16 -1.60
N TRP A 33 -5.79 9.29 -2.90
CA TRP A 33 -6.20 8.31 -3.90
C TRP A 33 -4.99 7.49 -4.32
N VAL A 34 -5.11 6.18 -4.24
CA VAL A 34 -4.15 5.22 -4.78
C VAL A 34 -4.66 4.74 -6.13
N VAL A 35 -3.89 4.98 -7.20
CA VAL A 35 -4.34 4.68 -8.57
C VAL A 35 -4.04 3.24 -8.96
N PHE A 36 -2.80 2.79 -8.76
CA PHE A 36 -2.37 1.42 -9.03
C PHE A 36 -1.64 0.82 -7.84
N ASN A 37 -1.76 -0.49 -7.68
CA ASN A 37 -1.07 -1.24 -6.65
C ASN A 37 -0.13 -2.29 -7.26
N GLU A 38 1.16 -2.25 -6.89
CA GLU A 38 2.17 -3.28 -7.16
C GLU A 38 2.30 -3.70 -8.65
N GLY A 39 1.92 -2.84 -9.56
CA GLY A 39 1.94 -3.13 -11.00
C GLY A 39 0.77 -3.96 -11.51
N TRP A 40 -0.15 -4.40 -10.64
CA TRP A 40 -1.31 -5.17 -11.03
C TRP A 40 -2.26 -4.35 -11.92
N GLY A 41 -2.47 -4.82 -13.15
CA GLY A 41 -3.33 -4.13 -14.12
C GLY A 41 -2.85 -2.75 -14.55
N GLN A 42 -1.64 -2.35 -14.19
CA GLN A 42 -1.06 -1.05 -14.50
C GLN A 42 -0.96 -0.85 -16.02
N HIS A 43 -1.56 0.23 -16.50
CA HIS A 43 -1.61 0.57 -17.93
C HIS A 43 -1.71 2.07 -18.11
N ASN A 44 -1.11 2.61 -19.18
CA ASN A 44 -1.09 4.05 -19.48
C ASN A 44 -0.85 4.92 -18.22
N THR A 45 0.04 4.45 -17.34
CA THR A 45 0.15 4.89 -15.95
C THR A 45 0.31 6.40 -15.82
N VAL A 46 1.25 6.99 -16.55
CA VAL A 46 1.52 8.45 -16.46
C VAL A 46 0.28 9.24 -16.83
N GLU A 47 -0.34 8.93 -17.98
CA GLU A 47 -1.52 9.63 -18.47
C GLU A 47 -2.70 9.52 -17.48
N ILE A 48 -2.94 8.33 -16.93
CA ILE A 48 -4.06 8.10 -16.00
C ILE A 48 -3.83 8.82 -14.67
N VAL A 49 -2.63 8.73 -14.12
CA VAL A 49 -2.32 9.41 -12.85
C VAL A 49 -2.40 10.92 -13.00
N GLU A 50 -1.90 11.49 -14.10
CA GLU A 50 -2.04 12.92 -14.41
C GLU A 50 -3.51 13.35 -14.53
N LYS A 51 -4.36 12.53 -15.16
CA LYS A 51 -5.80 12.76 -15.21
C LYS A 51 -6.44 12.78 -13.81
N VAL A 52 -6.07 11.86 -12.95
CA VAL A 52 -6.58 11.82 -11.57
C VAL A 52 -6.11 13.04 -10.77
N MET A 53 -4.83 13.44 -10.93
CA MET A 53 -4.27 14.65 -10.31
C MET A 53 -5.03 15.92 -10.75
N GLU A 54 -5.40 16.02 -12.02
CA GLU A 54 -6.19 17.14 -12.53
C GLU A 54 -7.66 17.08 -12.09
N TYR A 55 -8.22 15.87 -11.99
CA TYR A 55 -9.62 15.66 -11.64
C TYR A 55 -9.95 15.97 -10.18
N ASP A 56 -9.08 15.59 -9.25
CA ASP A 56 -9.23 15.92 -7.84
C ASP A 56 -7.95 16.56 -7.26
N LYS A 57 -7.89 17.90 -7.35
CA LYS A 57 -6.79 18.70 -6.80
C LYS A 57 -6.81 18.85 -5.28
N SER A 58 -7.82 18.31 -4.63
CA SER A 58 -8.02 18.42 -3.17
C SER A 58 -7.40 17.27 -2.39
N ARG A 59 -6.88 16.25 -3.07
CA ARG A 59 -6.31 15.04 -2.47
C ARG A 59 -4.89 14.80 -2.94
N ILE A 60 -4.14 14.08 -2.13
CA ILE A 60 -2.83 13.56 -2.52
C ILE A 60 -3.06 12.36 -3.45
N ILE A 61 -2.24 12.22 -4.48
CA ILE A 61 -2.32 11.11 -5.41
C ILE A 61 -1.08 10.26 -5.28
N ASP A 62 -1.26 9.00 -4.90
CA ASP A 62 -0.28 7.96 -5.04
C ASP A 62 -0.48 7.28 -6.40
N GLY A 63 0.48 7.44 -7.28
CA GLY A 63 0.35 6.94 -8.64
C GLY A 63 0.44 5.43 -8.72
N VAL A 64 1.40 4.85 -8.03
CA VAL A 64 1.63 3.41 -7.95
C VAL A 64 2.26 3.09 -6.61
N THR A 65 1.61 2.25 -5.83
CA THR A 65 2.19 1.75 -4.58
C THR A 65 3.19 0.61 -4.82
N GLY A 66 4.16 0.46 -3.93
CA GLY A 66 5.10 -0.64 -3.91
C GLY A 66 6.24 -0.49 -4.91
N TRP A 67 6.21 -1.25 -5.96
CA TRP A 67 7.20 -1.26 -7.03
C TRP A 67 6.56 -0.88 -8.37
N THR A 68 7.35 -0.75 -9.44
CA THR A 68 6.89 -0.31 -10.77
C THR A 68 6.54 1.18 -10.87
N ASP A 69 7.11 2.03 -10.01
CA ASP A 69 6.99 3.49 -10.09
C ASP A 69 7.27 4.02 -11.52
N ARG A 70 6.50 5.03 -11.93
CA ARG A 70 6.62 5.69 -13.24
C ARG A 70 6.98 7.17 -13.12
N GLY A 71 7.39 7.63 -11.95
CA GLY A 71 7.79 9.01 -11.72
C GLY A 71 6.64 10.01 -11.72
N VAL A 72 5.41 9.58 -11.50
CA VAL A 72 4.20 10.40 -11.50
C VAL A 72 3.42 10.25 -10.19
N GLY A 73 2.61 11.25 -9.84
CA GLY A 73 1.93 11.33 -8.56
C GLY A 73 2.72 12.13 -7.52
N HIS A 74 2.15 12.31 -6.35
CA HIS A 74 2.72 13.10 -5.26
C HIS A 74 3.61 12.27 -4.33
N MET A 75 3.44 10.94 -4.34
CA MET A 75 4.15 10.01 -3.47
C MET A 75 5.15 9.16 -4.24
N TYR A 76 6.23 8.77 -3.57
CA TYR A 76 7.07 7.66 -3.93
C TYR A 76 6.89 6.60 -2.86
N ASP A 77 6.06 5.64 -3.16
CA ASP A 77 5.65 4.58 -2.25
C ASP A 77 6.49 3.33 -2.48
N VAL A 78 6.83 2.65 -1.40
CA VAL A 78 7.48 1.35 -1.42
C VAL A 78 6.73 0.36 -0.55
N HIS A 79 6.72 -0.91 -0.94
CA HIS A 79 6.31 -2.03 -0.10
C HIS A 79 7.54 -2.82 0.31
N ASN A 80 7.67 -3.13 1.58
CA ASN A 80 8.83 -3.87 2.07
C ASN A 80 8.46 -4.83 3.21
N TYR A 81 8.57 -6.11 2.95
CA TYR A 81 8.22 -7.15 3.91
C TYR A 81 9.43 -8.00 4.30
N PRO A 82 9.54 -8.38 5.57
CA PRO A 82 8.72 -7.95 6.72
C PRO A 82 9.24 -6.68 7.40
N SER A 83 10.22 -6.00 6.84
CA SER A 83 10.96 -4.90 7.46
C SER A 83 10.43 -3.54 7.03
N ALA A 84 10.79 -2.47 7.75
CA ALA A 84 10.57 -1.11 7.31
C ALA A 84 11.71 -0.65 6.37
N SER A 85 11.37 0.13 5.35
CA SER A 85 12.33 0.80 4.47
C SER A 85 11.73 2.05 3.83
N MET A 86 12.56 2.85 3.16
CA MET A 86 12.09 4.01 2.39
C MET A 86 13.05 4.34 1.24
N ILE A 87 12.56 5.10 0.28
CA ILE A 87 13.44 5.82 -0.64
C ILE A 87 13.80 7.16 -0.01
N LEU A 88 15.08 7.44 0.10
CA LEU A 88 15.56 8.69 0.69
C LEU A 88 15.04 9.90 -0.10
N PRO A 89 14.72 11.03 0.57
CA PRO A 89 14.22 12.24 -0.08
C PRO A 89 15.11 12.75 -1.22
N ALA A 90 16.41 12.56 -1.14
CA ALA A 90 17.35 12.92 -2.21
C ALA A 90 17.13 12.10 -3.51
N CYS A 91 16.45 10.96 -3.43
CA CYS A 91 16.24 10.03 -4.53
C CYS A 91 14.76 9.88 -4.94
N ASN A 92 13.83 10.58 -4.27
CA ASN A 92 12.39 10.41 -4.46
C ASN A 92 11.76 11.33 -5.52
N GLY A 93 12.56 12.11 -6.25
CA GLY A 93 12.07 13.02 -7.30
C GLY A 93 11.23 14.18 -6.77
N ASN A 94 11.50 14.69 -5.56
CA ASN A 94 10.74 15.71 -4.85
C ASN A 94 9.30 15.27 -4.49
N ARG A 95 9.08 13.98 -4.37
CA ARG A 95 7.81 13.41 -3.92
C ARG A 95 7.86 13.05 -2.44
N ILE A 96 6.73 12.75 -1.88
CA ILE A 96 6.57 12.31 -0.49
C ILE A 96 7.07 10.86 -0.39
N SER A 97 8.04 10.57 0.50
CA SER A 97 8.48 9.20 0.77
C SER A 97 7.50 8.48 1.67
N VAL A 98 6.95 7.38 1.18
CA VAL A 98 5.91 6.57 1.84
C VAL A 98 6.34 5.11 1.89
N LEU A 99 6.01 4.45 2.98
CA LEU A 99 6.06 2.99 3.14
C LEU A 99 4.61 2.48 3.18
N GLY A 100 4.03 2.25 2.00
CA GLY A 100 2.60 1.96 1.83
C GLY A 100 2.18 0.60 2.35
N GLU A 101 3.11 -0.36 2.38
CA GLU A 101 2.89 -1.64 3.02
C GLU A 101 4.17 -2.16 3.65
N PHE A 102 4.08 -2.70 4.87
CA PHE A 102 5.22 -3.32 5.56
C PHE A 102 4.76 -4.23 6.70
N GLY A 103 5.69 -5.00 7.25
CA GLY A 103 5.47 -5.87 8.40
C GLY A 103 4.85 -7.20 8.00
N GLY A 104 3.54 -7.33 8.06
CA GLY A 104 2.85 -8.55 7.66
C GLY A 104 3.22 -9.77 8.52
N TYR A 105 3.39 -9.58 9.84
CA TYR A 105 3.71 -10.66 10.77
C TYR A 105 2.50 -11.55 11.00
N GLY A 106 2.54 -12.78 10.51
CA GLY A 106 1.46 -13.75 10.62
C GLY A 106 1.57 -14.60 11.87
N TRP A 107 0.48 -14.67 12.64
CA TRP A 107 0.31 -15.60 13.74
C TRP A 107 -1.03 -16.34 13.63
N ALA A 108 -0.99 -17.56 13.12
CA ALA A 108 -2.17 -18.40 12.95
C ALA A 108 -2.70 -18.87 14.30
N ILE A 109 -3.76 -18.29 14.81
CA ILE A 109 -4.46 -18.69 16.04
C ILE A 109 -5.55 -19.69 15.67
N LYS A 110 -5.37 -20.95 16.04
CA LYS A 110 -6.16 -22.08 15.56
C LYS A 110 -7.67 -21.90 15.59
N GLU A 111 -8.20 -21.29 16.66
CA GLU A 111 -9.64 -21.11 16.88
C GLU A 111 -10.20 -19.86 16.16
N HIS A 112 -9.33 -19.07 15.51
CA HIS A 112 -9.67 -17.82 14.84
C HIS A 112 -9.38 -17.82 13.33
N LEU A 113 -9.03 -18.98 12.78
CA LEU A 113 -8.73 -19.10 11.35
C LEU A 113 -10.01 -19.14 10.52
N TRP A 114 -10.03 -18.43 9.40
CA TRP A 114 -11.10 -18.52 8.39
C TRP A 114 -11.30 -19.98 7.91
N ASN A 115 -10.21 -20.62 7.55
CA ASN A 115 -10.20 -22.03 7.17
C ASN A 115 -8.89 -22.68 7.64
N PRO A 116 -8.92 -23.58 8.66
CA PRO A 116 -7.73 -24.24 9.17
C PRO A 116 -7.11 -25.27 8.20
N ASP A 117 -7.89 -25.73 7.20
CA ASP A 117 -7.43 -26.74 6.24
C ASP A 117 -6.73 -26.12 5.01
N MET A 118 -6.73 -24.79 4.88
CA MET A 118 -5.99 -24.10 3.85
C MET A 118 -4.61 -23.64 4.33
N ARG A 119 -3.76 -23.18 3.41
CA ARG A 119 -2.51 -22.53 3.77
C ARG A 119 -2.80 -21.20 4.47
N ASN A 120 -2.48 -21.10 5.75
CA ASN A 120 -2.50 -19.86 6.51
C ASN A 120 -1.08 -19.28 6.54
N TRP A 121 -0.92 -17.99 6.29
CA TRP A 121 0.39 -17.40 6.06
C TRP A 121 0.44 -15.90 6.45
N GLY A 122 1.65 -15.43 6.69
CA GLY A 122 2.03 -14.03 6.73
C GLY A 122 3.38 -13.85 6.05
N TYR A 123 3.82 -12.66 5.81
CA TYR A 123 5.13 -12.39 5.19
C TYR A 123 6.30 -12.85 6.08
N LYS A 124 6.07 -12.88 7.39
CA LYS A 124 6.92 -13.55 8.36
C LYS A 124 6.03 -14.23 9.39
N ASN A 125 6.08 -15.55 9.44
CA ASN A 125 5.34 -16.29 10.44
C ASN A 125 5.99 -16.14 11.82
N ILE A 126 5.16 -15.88 12.80
CA ILE A 126 5.52 -15.66 14.21
C ILE A 126 4.84 -16.74 15.05
N ASP A 127 5.51 -17.20 16.08
CA ASP A 127 4.95 -18.18 17.02
C ASP A 127 4.75 -17.53 18.40
N GLY A 128 3.52 -17.16 18.65
CA GLY A 128 3.05 -16.64 19.94
C GLY A 128 3.14 -15.12 20.13
N ALA A 129 2.31 -14.66 21.06
CA ALA A 129 2.09 -13.23 21.33
C ALA A 129 3.35 -12.47 21.73
N VAL A 130 4.23 -13.07 22.53
CA VAL A 130 5.48 -12.41 22.99
C VAL A 130 6.40 -12.15 21.80
N ALA A 131 6.58 -13.15 20.92
CA ALA A 131 7.40 -13.00 19.73
C ALA A 131 6.79 -11.98 18.76
N LEU A 132 5.46 -11.93 18.62
CA LEU A 132 4.78 -10.93 17.82
C LEU A 132 5.03 -9.51 18.38
N MET A 133 4.86 -9.33 19.67
CA MET A 133 5.10 -8.07 20.38
C MET A 133 6.54 -7.57 20.20
N ASP A 134 7.52 -8.45 20.38
CA ASP A 134 8.93 -8.11 20.23
C ASP A 134 9.30 -7.71 18.79
N ASN A 135 8.79 -8.45 17.80
CA ASN A 135 9.03 -8.14 16.40
C ASN A 135 8.35 -6.82 15.99
N TYR A 136 7.10 -6.63 16.40
CA TYR A 136 6.37 -5.39 16.15
C TYR A 136 7.03 -4.17 16.80
N GLY A 137 7.47 -4.32 18.06
CA GLY A 137 8.18 -3.26 18.78
C GLY A 137 9.49 -2.84 18.09
N ARG A 138 10.25 -3.81 17.55
CA ARG A 138 11.47 -3.51 16.75
C ARG A 138 11.10 -2.76 15.46
N LEU A 139 10.03 -3.18 14.79
CA LEU A 139 9.56 -2.56 13.57
C LEU A 139 9.18 -1.08 13.78
N VAL A 140 8.49 -0.79 14.92
CA VAL A 140 8.16 0.59 15.31
C VAL A 140 9.43 1.41 15.60
N TYR A 141 10.41 0.81 16.27
CA TYR A 141 11.70 1.47 16.49
C TYR A 141 12.45 1.78 15.20
N ASP A 142 12.41 0.88 14.23
CA ASP A 142 13.02 1.11 12.90
C ASP A 142 12.30 2.27 12.18
N LEU A 143 10.98 2.39 12.31
CA LEU A 143 10.21 3.51 11.76
C LEU A 143 10.66 4.87 12.32
N GLU A 144 10.94 4.98 13.62
CA GLU A 144 11.43 6.24 14.21
C GLU A 144 12.70 6.73 13.50
N THR A 145 13.60 5.81 13.16
CA THR A 145 14.80 6.13 12.41
C THR A 145 14.48 6.62 10.99
N LEU A 146 13.56 5.97 10.30
CA LEU A 146 13.15 6.36 8.95
C LEU A 146 12.39 7.70 8.94
N ILE A 147 11.57 7.97 9.93
CA ILE A 147 10.88 9.25 10.11
C ILE A 147 11.90 10.38 10.25
N ALA A 148 12.96 10.19 11.05
CA ALA A 148 14.04 11.16 11.18
C ALA A 148 14.79 11.40 9.86
N GLN A 149 14.75 10.46 8.92
CA GLN A 149 15.34 10.55 7.58
C GLN A 149 14.37 11.10 6.52
N GLY A 150 13.09 11.34 6.87
CA GLY A 150 12.09 11.95 5.98
C GLY A 150 10.97 11.03 5.52
N LEU A 151 10.78 9.86 6.14
CA LEU A 151 9.58 9.05 5.92
C LEU A 151 8.35 9.82 6.43
N SER A 152 7.34 9.98 5.56
CA SER A 152 6.17 10.82 5.84
C SER A 152 4.92 10.03 6.19
N ALA A 153 4.84 8.77 5.77
CA ALA A 153 3.75 7.87 6.11
C ALA A 153 4.23 6.41 6.10
N ALA A 154 3.60 5.59 6.92
CA ALA A 154 3.81 4.15 6.94
C ALA A 154 2.50 3.43 7.27
N ILE A 155 2.17 2.36 6.55
CA ILE A 155 0.94 1.60 6.69
C ILE A 155 1.29 0.13 6.93
N TYR A 156 1.00 -0.35 8.15
CA TYR A 156 1.23 -1.75 8.49
C TYR A 156 0.22 -2.67 7.79
N THR A 157 0.68 -3.77 7.29
CA THR A 157 -0.13 -4.82 6.69
C THR A 157 -0.38 -5.94 7.71
N GLN A 158 -1.60 -6.07 8.33
CA GLN A 158 -2.78 -5.28 8.01
C GLN A 158 -3.69 -5.11 9.25
N THR A 159 -4.87 -4.54 9.09
CA THR A 159 -5.78 -4.30 10.23
C THR A 159 -6.41 -5.60 10.73
N THR A 160 -6.96 -6.41 9.82
CA THR A 160 -7.64 -7.69 10.10
C THR A 160 -7.09 -8.78 9.19
N ASP A 161 -7.22 -10.03 9.58
CA ASP A 161 -6.95 -11.16 8.69
C ASP A 161 -7.86 -11.13 7.47
N VAL A 162 -7.36 -11.64 6.34
CA VAL A 162 -8.13 -11.82 5.10
C VAL A 162 -7.95 -13.26 4.62
N GLU A 163 -8.98 -14.08 4.79
CA GLU A 163 -8.95 -15.51 4.42
C GLU A 163 -7.76 -16.24 5.03
N GLY A 164 -6.82 -16.71 4.21
CA GLY A 164 -5.61 -17.41 4.67
C GLY A 164 -4.42 -16.51 5.01
N GLU A 165 -4.53 -15.20 4.78
CA GLU A 165 -3.53 -14.23 5.18
C GLU A 165 -3.77 -13.78 6.63
N VAL A 166 -2.97 -14.30 7.56
CA VAL A 166 -3.18 -14.20 9.01
C VAL A 166 -2.19 -13.24 9.67
N ASN A 167 -2.13 -12.03 9.21
CA ASN A 167 -1.24 -10.96 9.68
C ASN A 167 -1.98 -9.70 10.17
N GLY A 168 -3.27 -9.84 10.43
CA GLY A 168 -4.07 -8.79 11.06
C GLY A 168 -3.61 -8.47 12.48
N LEU A 169 -3.83 -7.23 12.90
CA LEU A 169 -3.57 -6.77 14.28
C LEU A 169 -4.76 -7.00 15.21
N ILE A 170 -5.96 -7.24 14.66
CA ILE A 170 -7.21 -7.50 15.37
C ILE A 170 -7.97 -8.65 14.72
#